data_d225b6f540aa68137a820db5faea4813
#
_entry.id   d225b6f540aa68137a820db5faea4813
#
_cell.length_a   1.000
_cell.length_b   1.000
_cell.length_c   1.000
_cell.angle_alpha   90.00
_cell.angle_beta   90.00
_cell.angle_gamma   90.00
#
_symmetry.space_group_name_H-M   'P 1'
#
loop_
_entity.id
_entity.type
_entity.pdbx_description
1 polymer ?
#
loop_
_entity_poly.entity_id
_entity_poly.type
_entity_poly.pdbx_seq_one_letter_code
_entity_poly.pdbx_strand_id
1 'polypeptide(L)'
;RDYKVTGVQTCALPIYSGSQAIKALKEDGVESILINPNIATIQTSEQLADKVYFLPVKPEFVERVIEKEKPDGILLGFGGQTALNCGVELFDSGVLQKHNVRILGTPVESIKDTEDRLLFSERVLECGLKIAVSKTVTNSNEALIAANEIGYPVMVRIAYALGGLGSGIVNNETELLEKVNRAFAFTNQILIEESLYGWKEVEYEIVRDKFNNCITVCSMENVDPMGIHTGDSIVVAPVQTLSAQENFKLRSIGIKLIRHLGIVGECNIQYALNPHEDDYRIIEVNARLSRSSALASKATGYPLAFVATKLALGYDLNEVENIITKETSACFEPALDYIVMKFPRWDLQKFRQVSTQLGSEMKSVGEVMSIGRTFEEVLQKAIRMLDIGMKGFTCNDPIETLTLDEKISTPTDKRIFYVSQALDEGYSIDKIHELSKIDKWFLYKMKNIISLKNEISFQSAETITSDLLLKAKQLGFSDRQIGDLIYKDEFFIRNLRKEKNIFPFVKQIDT
;
A
#
# COMPACT_ATOMS: atom_id res chain seq x y z
N ARG A 1 22.27 -26.62 13.81
CA ARG A 1 22.57 -26.42 12.37
C ARG A 1 23.19 -25.06 12.21
N ASP A 2 24.51 -25.04 11.90
CA ASP A 2 25.28 -23.81 11.73
C ASP A 2 25.06 -23.26 10.32
N TYR A 3 23.96 -22.50 10.10
CA TYR A 3 23.73 -21.80 8.85
C TYR A 3 24.03 -20.30 9.03
N LYS A 4 24.79 -19.74 8.08
CA LYS A 4 25.02 -18.30 7.97
C LYS A 4 24.20 -17.73 6.83
N VAL A 5 23.37 -16.73 7.12
CA VAL A 5 22.53 -16.08 6.11
C VAL A 5 22.88 -14.59 6.03
N THR A 6 23.12 -14.12 4.81
CA THR A 6 23.30 -12.70 4.52
C THR A 6 21.98 -12.10 4.08
N GLY A 7 21.51 -11.07 4.79
CA GLY A 7 20.38 -10.25 4.39
C GLY A 7 20.85 -8.88 3.91
N VAL A 8 20.33 -8.41 2.80
CA VAL A 8 20.67 -7.11 2.21
C VAL A 8 19.47 -6.18 2.36
N GLN A 9 19.67 -5.02 2.99
CA GLN A 9 18.60 -4.06 3.21
C GLN A 9 19.01 -2.61 2.94
N THR A 10 18.11 -1.86 2.29
CA THR A 10 18.23 -0.43 2.10
C THR A 10 16.95 0.29 2.53
N CYS A 11 17.12 1.45 3.18
CA CYS A 11 16.11 2.46 3.46
C CYS A 11 15.00 2.15 4.48
N ALA A 12 14.35 3.19 4.98
CA ALA A 12 13.43 3.23 6.14
C ALA A 12 12.18 2.32 6.07
N LEU A 13 11.86 1.77 4.90
CA LEU A 13 10.67 0.94 4.68
C LEU A 13 10.75 -0.48 5.24
N PRO A 14 11.89 -1.17 5.16
CA PRO A 14 12.01 -2.51 5.66
C PRO A 14 12.40 -2.63 7.13
N ILE A 15 12.31 -1.56 7.93
CA ILE A 15 12.68 -1.66 9.37
C ILE A 15 11.92 -2.78 10.05
N TYR A 16 10.61 -2.86 9.81
CA TYR A 16 9.77 -3.94 10.30
C TYR A 16 10.21 -5.29 9.71
N SER A 17 10.29 -5.39 8.38
CA SER A 17 10.53 -6.63 7.67
C SER A 17 11.87 -7.26 8.04
N GLY A 18 12.94 -6.47 8.03
CA GLY A 18 14.25 -6.96 8.36
C GLY A 18 14.45 -7.27 9.83
N SER A 19 13.90 -6.50 10.73
CA SER A 19 13.97 -6.81 12.16
C SER A 19 13.26 -8.13 12.48
N GLN A 20 12.10 -8.38 11.86
CA GLN A 20 11.38 -9.64 12.02
C GLN A 20 12.11 -10.83 11.35
N ALA A 21 12.74 -10.58 10.19
CA ALA A 21 13.56 -11.60 9.53
C ALA A 21 14.75 -12.02 10.41
N ILE A 22 15.51 -11.07 10.93
CA ILE A 22 16.65 -11.34 11.82
C ILE A 22 16.17 -12.08 13.08
N LYS A 23 15.02 -11.69 13.65
CA LYS A 23 14.44 -12.39 14.79
C LYS A 23 14.12 -13.86 14.44
N ALA A 24 13.47 -14.10 13.30
CA ALA A 24 13.13 -15.45 12.85
C ALA A 24 14.37 -16.31 12.62
N LEU A 25 15.44 -15.76 12.02
CA LEU A 25 16.72 -16.42 11.83
C LEU A 25 17.36 -16.80 13.19
N LYS A 26 17.36 -15.86 14.14
CA LYS A 26 17.93 -16.07 15.46
C LYS A 26 17.20 -17.17 16.27
N GLU A 27 15.86 -17.24 16.15
CA GLU A 27 15.08 -18.32 16.78
C GLU A 27 15.43 -19.71 16.24
N ASP A 28 15.85 -19.81 14.98
CA ASP A 28 16.31 -21.05 14.37
C ASP A 28 17.82 -21.30 14.54
N GLY A 29 18.52 -20.49 15.33
CA GLY A 29 19.97 -20.62 15.56
C GLY A 29 20.80 -20.30 14.31
N VAL A 30 20.28 -19.49 13.38
CA VAL A 30 20.97 -19.09 12.14
C VAL A 30 21.74 -17.80 12.38
N GLU A 31 23.04 -17.79 12.13
CA GLU A 31 23.89 -16.58 12.20
C GLU A 31 23.48 -15.59 11.11
N SER A 32 23.19 -14.36 11.49
CA SER A 32 22.72 -13.30 10.60
C SER A 32 23.78 -12.26 10.30
N ILE A 33 23.99 -11.95 9.02
CA ILE A 33 24.91 -10.93 8.53
C ILE A 33 24.09 -9.88 7.79
N LEU A 34 23.99 -8.68 8.34
CA LEU A 34 23.24 -7.56 7.78
C LEU A 34 24.15 -6.59 7.02
N ILE A 35 23.79 -6.25 5.77
CA ILE A 35 24.40 -5.16 5.01
C ILE A 35 23.37 -4.05 4.89
N ASN A 36 23.64 -2.89 5.49
CA ASN A 36 22.74 -1.76 5.48
C ASN A 36 23.55 -0.44 5.63
N PRO A 37 23.46 0.50 4.69
CA PRO A 37 24.20 1.76 4.77
C PRO A 37 23.64 2.71 5.84
N ASN A 38 22.45 2.47 6.37
CA ASN A 38 21.79 3.35 7.34
C ASN A 38 22.25 3.02 8.77
N ILE A 39 22.98 3.93 9.37
CA ILE A 39 23.46 3.81 10.77
C ILE A 39 22.38 4.17 11.80
N ALA A 40 21.29 4.80 11.38
CA ALA A 40 20.24 5.33 12.26
C ALA A 40 18.97 4.47 12.25
N THR A 41 19.12 3.15 12.17
CA THR A 41 18.00 2.20 12.19
C THR A 41 18.19 1.14 13.27
N ILE A 42 17.09 0.68 13.87
CA ILE A 42 17.13 -0.39 14.86
C ILE A 42 17.72 -1.70 14.29
N GLN A 43 17.61 -1.91 12.99
CA GLN A 43 18.16 -3.11 12.35
C GLN A 43 19.68 -3.23 12.46
N THR A 44 20.36 -2.07 12.47
CA THR A 44 21.82 -1.99 12.61
C THR A 44 22.29 -1.88 14.05
N SER A 45 21.37 -2.06 15.03
CA SER A 45 21.75 -2.11 16.43
C SER A 45 22.54 -3.40 16.74
N GLU A 46 23.54 -3.29 17.62
CA GLU A 46 24.44 -4.40 18.00
C GLU A 46 23.72 -5.63 18.58
N GLN A 47 22.46 -5.49 18.99
CA GLN A 47 21.70 -6.56 19.65
C GLN A 47 20.81 -7.38 18.68
N LEU A 48 20.64 -6.92 17.45
CA LEU A 48 19.71 -7.53 16.52
C LEU A 48 20.39 -8.57 15.62
N ALA A 49 21.20 -8.13 14.67
CA ALA A 49 21.98 -9.02 13.80
C ALA A 49 23.31 -9.40 14.47
N ASP A 50 23.82 -10.61 14.17
CA ASP A 50 25.10 -11.09 14.72
C ASP A 50 26.27 -10.29 14.15
N LYS A 51 26.19 -9.89 12.88
CA LYS A 51 27.17 -9.01 12.22
C LYS A 51 26.48 -7.95 11.38
N VAL A 52 27.00 -6.73 11.43
CA VAL A 52 26.48 -5.58 10.67
C VAL A 52 27.60 -4.95 9.85
N TYR A 53 27.33 -4.77 8.56
CA TYR A 53 28.20 -4.07 7.60
C TYR A 53 27.52 -2.79 7.12
N PHE A 54 28.08 -1.65 7.47
CA PHE A 54 27.63 -0.32 7.01
C PHE A 54 28.17 -0.03 5.61
N LEU A 55 27.66 -0.71 4.62
CA LEU A 55 28.12 -0.65 3.23
C LEU A 55 26.94 -0.40 2.28
N PRO A 56 27.21 0.23 1.12
CA PRO A 56 26.21 0.32 0.07
C PRO A 56 25.75 -1.06 -0.41
N VAL A 57 24.46 -1.19 -0.71
CA VAL A 57 23.90 -2.42 -1.28
C VAL A 57 24.15 -2.41 -2.79
N LYS A 58 25.39 -2.78 -3.14
CA LYS A 58 25.86 -2.92 -4.53
C LYS A 58 26.66 -4.20 -4.65
N PRO A 59 26.67 -4.87 -5.82
CA PRO A 59 27.31 -6.17 -6.00
C PRO A 59 28.76 -6.20 -5.55
N GLU A 60 29.57 -5.20 -5.86
CA GLU A 60 30.98 -5.14 -5.50
C GLU A 60 31.25 -5.11 -3.98
N PHE A 61 30.35 -4.55 -3.20
CA PHE A 61 30.47 -4.55 -1.72
C PHE A 61 29.94 -5.83 -1.12
N VAL A 62 28.80 -6.32 -1.65
CA VAL A 62 28.18 -7.56 -1.19
C VAL A 62 29.08 -8.75 -1.48
N GLU A 63 29.73 -8.83 -2.65
CA GLU A 63 30.70 -9.88 -2.98
C GLU A 63 31.85 -9.93 -1.96
N ARG A 64 32.42 -8.77 -1.57
CA ARG A 64 33.48 -8.71 -0.56
C ARG A 64 33.03 -9.24 0.82
N VAL A 65 31.77 -8.98 1.19
CA VAL A 65 31.21 -9.52 2.42
C VAL A 65 31.02 -11.04 2.31
N ILE A 66 30.53 -11.52 1.16
CA ILE A 66 30.39 -12.95 0.86
C ILE A 66 31.76 -13.67 0.94
N GLU A 67 32.78 -13.09 0.32
CA GLU A 67 34.16 -13.63 0.37
C GLU A 67 34.71 -13.75 1.79
N LYS A 68 34.44 -12.74 2.61
CA LYS A 68 34.92 -12.68 3.99
C LYS A 68 34.16 -13.61 4.92
N GLU A 69 32.84 -13.58 4.85
CA GLU A 69 31.94 -14.23 5.81
C GLU A 69 31.52 -15.64 5.38
N LYS A 70 31.58 -15.96 4.09
CA LYS A 70 31.20 -17.24 3.47
C LYS A 70 29.82 -17.73 3.93
N PRO A 71 28.76 -16.95 3.71
CA PRO A 71 27.42 -17.34 4.13
C PRO A 71 26.88 -18.51 3.31
N ASP A 72 26.01 -19.33 3.89
CA ASP A 72 25.33 -20.43 3.20
C ASP A 72 24.21 -19.97 2.30
N GLY A 73 23.63 -18.78 2.57
CA GLY A 73 22.51 -18.25 1.81
C GLY A 73 22.34 -16.76 1.92
N ILE A 74 21.49 -16.21 1.03
CA ILE A 74 21.13 -14.81 0.97
C ILE A 74 19.61 -14.63 0.86
N LEU A 75 19.06 -13.70 1.64
CA LEU A 75 17.65 -13.27 1.60
C LEU A 75 17.53 -11.98 0.81
N LEU A 76 16.82 -11.99 -0.31
CA LEU A 76 16.65 -10.85 -1.20
C LEU A 76 15.36 -10.06 -0.95
N GLY A 77 14.24 -10.73 -0.62
CA GLY A 77 12.90 -10.17 -0.53
C GLY A 77 12.65 -9.21 0.65
N PHE A 78 13.65 -8.95 1.50
CA PHE A 78 13.50 -8.14 2.73
C PHE A 78 14.14 -6.76 2.66
N GLY A 79 14.84 -6.45 1.58
CA GLY A 79 15.60 -5.21 1.41
C GLY A 79 15.05 -4.27 0.33
N GLY A 80 13.79 -4.45 -0.08
CA GLY A 80 13.16 -3.67 -1.14
C GLY A 80 13.81 -3.88 -2.51
N GLN A 81 13.50 -2.99 -3.45
CA GLN A 81 13.95 -3.11 -4.84
C GLN A 81 15.48 -3.15 -5.01
N THR A 82 16.19 -2.37 -4.19
CA THR A 82 17.65 -2.31 -4.27
C THR A 82 18.30 -3.66 -3.94
N ALA A 83 17.75 -4.40 -2.97
CA ALA A 83 18.25 -5.71 -2.61
C ALA A 83 17.95 -6.76 -3.69
N LEU A 84 16.74 -6.70 -4.28
CA LEU A 84 16.37 -7.58 -5.39
C LEU A 84 17.32 -7.36 -6.59
N ASN A 85 17.50 -6.12 -7.03
CA ASN A 85 18.37 -5.78 -8.15
C ASN A 85 19.81 -6.24 -7.90
N CYS A 86 20.36 -5.96 -6.71
CA CYS A 86 21.69 -6.42 -6.33
C CYS A 86 21.79 -7.94 -6.35
N GLY A 87 20.77 -8.66 -5.85
CA GLY A 87 20.72 -10.12 -5.86
C GLY A 87 20.67 -10.72 -7.26
N VAL A 88 19.91 -10.12 -8.17
CA VAL A 88 19.85 -10.52 -9.58
C VAL A 88 21.21 -10.33 -10.25
N GLU A 89 21.87 -9.18 -10.07
CA GLU A 89 23.21 -8.93 -10.61
C GLU A 89 24.26 -9.89 -10.06
N LEU A 90 24.25 -10.22 -8.77
CA LEU A 90 25.15 -11.22 -8.17
C LEU A 90 24.91 -12.64 -8.71
N PHE A 91 23.66 -12.97 -9.02
CA PHE A 91 23.31 -14.25 -9.62
C PHE A 91 23.79 -14.31 -11.07
N ASP A 92 23.49 -13.30 -11.88
CA ASP A 92 23.83 -13.24 -13.30
C ASP A 92 25.35 -13.17 -13.54
N SER A 93 26.10 -12.51 -12.66
CA SER A 93 27.55 -12.46 -12.69
C SER A 93 28.24 -13.76 -12.23
N GLY A 94 27.49 -14.74 -11.73
CA GLY A 94 28.02 -16.00 -11.21
C GLY A 94 28.69 -15.94 -9.83
N VAL A 95 28.63 -14.80 -9.15
CA VAL A 95 29.23 -14.62 -7.81
C VAL A 95 28.62 -15.57 -6.79
N LEU A 96 27.30 -15.73 -6.78
CA LEU A 96 26.63 -16.63 -5.83
C LEU A 96 27.04 -18.08 -6.04
N GLN A 97 27.15 -18.53 -7.29
CA GLN A 97 27.59 -19.88 -7.65
C GLN A 97 29.07 -20.10 -7.28
N LYS A 98 29.93 -19.12 -7.57
CA LYS A 98 31.37 -19.15 -7.23
C LYS A 98 31.62 -19.39 -5.74
N HIS A 99 30.76 -18.79 -4.89
CA HIS A 99 30.91 -18.88 -3.43
C HIS A 99 29.95 -19.88 -2.75
N ASN A 100 29.18 -20.66 -3.54
CA ASN A 100 28.15 -21.60 -3.06
C ASN A 100 27.08 -20.97 -2.16
N VAL A 101 26.68 -19.72 -2.43
CA VAL A 101 25.65 -19.01 -1.70
C VAL A 101 24.28 -19.32 -2.32
N ARG A 102 23.37 -19.87 -1.54
CA ARG A 102 22.02 -20.19 -1.98
C ARG A 102 21.10 -18.97 -1.84
N ILE A 103 20.23 -18.77 -2.81
CA ILE A 103 19.12 -17.83 -2.68
C ILE A 103 18.02 -18.48 -1.84
N LEU A 104 17.61 -17.80 -0.77
CA LEU A 104 16.59 -18.25 0.15
C LEU A 104 15.28 -17.52 -0.11
N GLY A 105 14.19 -18.27 -0.27
CA GLY A 105 12.87 -17.75 -0.64
C GLY A 105 12.64 -17.76 -2.14
N THR A 106 12.13 -16.67 -2.71
CA THR A 106 11.76 -16.57 -4.12
C THR A 106 12.96 -16.75 -5.05
N PRO A 107 12.89 -17.65 -6.04
CA PRO A 107 13.94 -17.84 -7.05
C PRO A 107 14.19 -16.58 -7.88
N VAL A 108 15.39 -16.39 -8.43
CA VAL A 108 15.73 -15.22 -9.26
C VAL A 108 14.92 -15.18 -10.54
N GLU A 109 14.62 -16.32 -11.12
CA GLU A 109 13.77 -16.43 -12.31
C GLU A 109 12.40 -15.83 -12.03
N SER A 110 11.78 -16.18 -10.90
CA SER A 110 10.48 -15.61 -10.47
C SER A 110 10.58 -14.10 -10.19
N ILE A 111 11.70 -13.64 -9.64
CA ILE A 111 11.96 -12.20 -9.46
C ILE A 111 12.02 -11.50 -10.82
N LYS A 112 12.76 -12.04 -11.79
CA LYS A 112 12.84 -11.49 -13.14
C LYS A 112 11.48 -11.47 -13.84
N ASP A 113 10.71 -12.55 -13.71
CA ASP A 113 9.35 -12.65 -14.28
C ASP A 113 8.40 -11.59 -13.71
N THR A 114 8.61 -11.13 -12.47
CA THR A 114 7.77 -10.08 -11.86
C THR A 114 8.26 -8.65 -12.13
N GLU A 115 9.57 -8.47 -12.31
CA GLU A 115 10.18 -7.14 -12.48
C GLU A 115 10.24 -6.69 -13.97
N ASP A 116 10.38 -7.64 -14.89
CA ASP A 116 10.33 -7.34 -16.32
C ASP A 116 8.87 -7.35 -16.81
N ARG A 117 8.44 -6.22 -17.38
CA ARG A 117 7.05 -6.04 -17.82
C ARG A 117 6.61 -7.00 -18.92
N LEU A 118 7.53 -7.32 -19.85
CA LEU A 118 7.19 -8.23 -20.95
C LEU A 118 7.04 -9.64 -20.41
N LEU A 119 8.00 -10.10 -19.62
CA LEU A 119 7.94 -11.41 -18.98
C LEU A 119 6.72 -11.51 -18.08
N PHE A 120 6.44 -10.49 -17.26
CA PHE A 120 5.25 -10.46 -16.40
C PHE A 120 3.96 -10.57 -17.20
N SER A 121 3.85 -9.80 -18.31
CA SER A 121 2.68 -9.87 -19.19
C SER A 121 2.49 -11.27 -19.78
N GLU A 122 3.56 -11.89 -20.25
CA GLU A 122 3.54 -13.26 -20.77
C GLU A 122 3.05 -14.26 -19.71
N ARG A 123 3.61 -14.20 -18.49
CA ARG A 123 3.21 -15.08 -17.37
C ARG A 123 1.73 -14.90 -16.98
N VAL A 124 1.23 -13.67 -16.96
CA VAL A 124 -0.18 -13.40 -16.67
C VAL A 124 -1.08 -13.99 -17.77
N LEU A 125 -0.71 -13.80 -19.04
CA LEU A 125 -1.46 -14.32 -20.18
C LEU A 125 -1.43 -15.86 -20.28
N GLU A 126 -0.30 -16.51 -19.94
CA GLU A 126 -0.20 -17.98 -19.83
C GLU A 126 -1.21 -18.55 -18.84
N CYS A 127 -1.53 -17.81 -17.78
CA CYS A 127 -2.59 -18.16 -16.85
C CYS A 127 -4.00 -17.91 -17.38
N GLY A 128 -4.18 -17.34 -18.57
CA GLY A 128 -5.48 -16.90 -19.08
C GLY A 128 -6.08 -15.76 -18.26
N LEU A 129 -5.24 -14.94 -17.64
CA LEU A 129 -5.63 -13.80 -16.82
C LEU A 129 -5.50 -12.50 -17.62
N LYS A 130 -6.07 -11.41 -17.07
CA LYS A 130 -6.14 -10.13 -17.76
C LYS A 130 -5.09 -9.14 -17.19
N ILE A 131 -4.37 -8.49 -18.10
CA ILE A 131 -3.44 -7.40 -17.83
C ILE A 131 -3.81 -6.21 -18.71
N ALA A 132 -3.40 -4.99 -18.34
CA ALA A 132 -3.62 -3.82 -19.17
C ALA A 132 -3.00 -4.02 -20.57
N VAL A 133 -3.76 -3.74 -21.61
CA VAL A 133 -3.27 -3.83 -22.98
C VAL A 133 -2.16 -2.81 -23.17
N SER A 134 -1.01 -3.24 -23.60
CA SER A 134 0.13 -2.36 -23.84
C SER A 134 0.84 -2.70 -25.15
N LYS A 135 1.36 -1.68 -25.81
CA LYS A 135 2.16 -1.79 -27.01
C LYS A 135 3.42 -0.97 -26.90
N THR A 136 4.53 -1.60 -27.17
CA THR A 136 5.82 -0.93 -27.30
C THR A 136 5.93 -0.28 -28.68
N VAL A 137 6.33 0.98 -28.72
CA VAL A 137 6.44 1.76 -29.96
C VAL A 137 7.77 2.49 -30.01
N THR A 138 8.31 2.69 -31.22
CA THR A 138 9.61 3.29 -31.47
C THR A 138 9.53 4.59 -32.26
N ASN A 139 8.34 4.96 -32.70
CA ASN A 139 8.09 6.21 -33.44
C ASN A 139 6.63 6.68 -33.25
N SER A 140 6.37 7.92 -33.65
CA SER A 140 5.06 8.57 -33.45
C SER A 140 3.94 7.93 -34.29
N ASN A 141 4.23 7.36 -35.44
CA ASN A 141 3.23 6.68 -36.28
C ASN A 141 2.77 5.36 -35.62
N GLU A 142 3.71 4.57 -35.09
CA GLU A 142 3.38 3.37 -34.31
C GLU A 142 2.56 3.71 -33.08
N ALA A 143 2.89 4.84 -32.41
CA ALA A 143 2.13 5.30 -31.25
C ALA A 143 0.67 5.65 -31.59
N LEU A 144 0.43 6.30 -32.73
CA LEU A 144 -0.91 6.57 -33.22
C LEU A 144 -1.70 5.28 -33.51
N ILE A 145 -1.08 4.34 -34.21
CA ILE A 145 -1.71 3.05 -34.53
C ILE A 145 -2.06 2.33 -33.21
N ALA A 146 -1.10 2.23 -32.29
CA ALA A 146 -1.31 1.58 -31.00
C ALA A 146 -2.44 2.23 -30.19
N ALA A 147 -2.47 3.56 -30.12
CA ALA A 147 -3.50 4.29 -29.37
C ALA A 147 -4.89 4.14 -30.00
N ASN A 148 -5.00 4.11 -31.34
CA ASN A 148 -6.26 3.88 -32.02
C ASN A 148 -6.79 2.45 -31.86
N GLU A 149 -5.89 1.47 -31.78
CA GLU A 149 -6.27 0.07 -31.53
C GLU A 149 -6.68 -0.17 -30.06
N ILE A 150 -6.03 0.50 -29.10
CA ILE A 150 -6.35 0.40 -27.66
C ILE A 150 -7.62 1.19 -27.36
N GLY A 151 -7.77 2.38 -27.95
CA GLY A 151 -8.87 3.33 -27.68
C GLY A 151 -8.45 4.37 -26.64
N TYR A 152 -8.79 5.66 -26.92
CA TYR A 152 -8.55 6.76 -25.99
C TYR A 152 -9.54 6.73 -24.81
N PRO A 153 -9.12 7.19 -23.59
CA PRO A 153 -7.79 7.68 -23.25
C PRO A 153 -6.75 6.58 -23.16
N VAL A 154 -5.48 6.88 -23.46
CA VAL A 154 -4.36 5.98 -23.27
C VAL A 154 -3.31 6.56 -22.32
N MET A 155 -2.54 5.67 -21.68
CA MET A 155 -1.39 6.02 -20.86
C MET A 155 -0.12 5.95 -21.71
N VAL A 156 0.64 7.03 -21.78
CA VAL A 156 1.98 7.04 -22.36
C VAL A 156 2.99 6.83 -21.24
N ARG A 157 3.86 5.82 -21.34
CA ARG A 157 4.94 5.58 -20.39
C ARG A 157 6.29 5.56 -21.10
N ILE A 158 7.25 6.24 -20.49
CA ILE A 158 8.64 6.22 -20.95
C ILE A 158 9.31 5.00 -20.33
N ALA A 159 9.87 4.12 -21.17
CA ALA A 159 10.62 2.96 -20.70
C ALA A 159 11.86 3.43 -19.90
N TYR A 160 12.12 2.79 -18.76
CA TYR A 160 13.26 3.06 -17.89
C TYR A 160 13.32 4.45 -17.23
N ALA A 161 12.24 5.24 -17.26
CA ALA A 161 12.18 6.51 -16.53
C ALA A 161 11.96 6.27 -15.01
N LEU A 162 12.91 6.68 -14.20
CA LEU A 162 12.78 6.67 -12.75
C LEU A 162 11.63 7.60 -12.33
N GLY A 163 10.70 7.07 -11.51
CA GLY A 163 9.63 7.87 -10.90
C GLY A 163 8.53 8.34 -11.85
N GLY A 164 8.35 7.72 -13.02
CA GLY A 164 7.25 8.07 -13.94
C GLY A 164 7.43 9.37 -14.72
N LEU A 165 8.63 9.95 -14.72
CA LEU A 165 8.94 11.22 -15.39
C LEU A 165 8.57 11.16 -16.88
N GLY A 166 7.74 12.10 -17.34
CA GLY A 166 7.27 12.18 -18.73
C GLY A 166 6.11 11.22 -19.08
N SER A 167 5.72 10.33 -18.18
CA SER A 167 4.51 9.49 -18.32
C SER A 167 3.24 10.32 -18.10
N GLY A 168 2.11 9.84 -18.63
CA GLY A 168 0.81 10.48 -18.36
C GLY A 168 -0.28 10.09 -19.33
N ILE A 169 -1.50 10.37 -18.93
CA ILE A 169 -2.70 10.10 -19.71
C ILE A 169 -2.82 11.11 -20.84
N VAL A 170 -3.27 10.64 -22.00
CA VAL A 170 -3.62 11.45 -23.16
C VAL A 170 -5.01 11.04 -23.65
N ASN A 171 -5.82 12.06 -24.01
CA ASN A 171 -7.22 11.86 -24.29
C ASN A 171 -7.54 11.86 -25.79
N ASN A 172 -6.59 12.29 -26.62
CA ASN A 172 -6.76 12.43 -28.06
C ASN A 172 -5.40 12.38 -28.78
N GLU A 173 -5.49 12.33 -30.10
CA GLU A 173 -4.32 12.22 -31.00
C GLU A 173 -3.37 13.41 -30.87
N THR A 174 -3.88 14.64 -30.71
CA THR A 174 -3.05 15.84 -30.59
C THR A 174 -2.20 15.78 -29.32
N GLU A 175 -2.81 15.47 -28.18
CA GLU A 175 -2.10 15.30 -26.90
C GLU A 175 -1.08 14.15 -26.98
N LEU A 176 -1.44 13.05 -27.67
CA LEU A 176 -0.55 11.92 -27.87
C LEU A 176 0.71 12.34 -28.63
N LEU A 177 0.55 12.97 -29.78
CA LEU A 177 1.69 13.40 -30.62
C LEU A 177 2.62 14.37 -29.90
N GLU A 178 2.07 15.35 -29.20
CA GLU A 178 2.88 16.28 -28.39
C GLU A 178 3.70 15.55 -27.34
N LYS A 179 3.08 14.63 -26.62
CA LYS A 179 3.73 13.89 -25.53
C LYS A 179 4.79 12.91 -26.06
N VAL A 180 4.44 12.16 -27.09
CA VAL A 180 5.30 11.15 -27.72
C VAL A 180 6.54 11.79 -28.38
N ASN A 181 6.38 12.92 -29.11
CA ASN A 181 7.49 13.64 -29.70
C ASN A 181 8.47 14.18 -28.67
N ARG A 182 7.96 14.65 -27.52
CA ARG A 182 8.83 15.04 -26.39
C ARG A 182 9.56 13.84 -25.80
N ALA A 183 8.86 12.71 -25.65
CA ALA A 183 9.43 11.50 -25.06
C ALA A 183 10.56 10.93 -25.93
N PHE A 184 10.38 10.85 -27.27
CA PHE A 184 11.39 10.34 -28.20
C PHE A 184 12.64 11.23 -28.33
N ALA A 185 12.62 12.45 -27.77
CA ALA A 185 13.83 13.25 -27.63
C ALA A 185 14.83 12.68 -26.60
N PHE A 186 14.36 11.81 -25.69
CA PHE A 186 15.13 11.27 -24.57
C PHE A 186 15.20 9.74 -24.54
N THR A 187 14.34 9.05 -25.28
CA THR A 187 14.29 7.59 -25.32
C THR A 187 13.99 7.08 -26.73
N ASN A 188 14.43 5.88 -27.05
CA ASN A 188 14.16 5.22 -28.34
C ASN A 188 12.89 4.34 -28.28
N GLN A 189 12.25 4.23 -27.12
CA GLN A 189 11.12 3.32 -26.91
C GLN A 189 10.18 3.85 -25.85
N ILE A 190 8.89 3.81 -26.14
CA ILE A 190 7.82 4.14 -25.20
C ILE A 190 6.73 3.07 -25.23
N LEU A 191 5.92 3.03 -24.16
CA LEU A 191 4.76 2.15 -24.05
C LEU A 191 3.49 2.99 -24.20
N ILE A 192 2.58 2.52 -25.03
CA ILE A 192 1.19 3.00 -25.10
C ILE A 192 0.34 1.94 -24.44
N GLU A 193 -0.34 2.32 -23.35
CA GLU A 193 -1.11 1.39 -22.51
C GLU A 193 -2.56 1.82 -22.39
N GLU A 194 -3.45 0.83 -22.15
CA GLU A 194 -4.82 1.05 -21.74
C GLU A 194 -4.87 1.96 -20.49
N SER A 195 -5.69 3.01 -20.53
CA SER A 195 -5.84 3.87 -19.37
C SER A 195 -6.79 3.27 -18.35
N LEU A 196 -6.29 3.03 -17.16
CA LEU A 196 -7.08 2.53 -16.03
C LEU A 196 -7.45 3.68 -15.05
N TYR A 197 -7.36 4.94 -15.52
CA TYR A 197 -7.71 6.08 -14.70
C TYR A 197 -9.17 6.02 -14.22
N GLY A 198 -9.37 6.22 -12.93
CA GLY A 198 -10.69 6.15 -12.32
C GLY A 198 -11.17 4.73 -11.96
N TRP A 199 -10.41 3.68 -12.29
CA TRP A 199 -10.70 2.34 -11.83
C TRP A 199 -10.40 2.22 -10.33
N LYS A 200 -11.04 1.26 -9.66
CA LYS A 200 -10.72 0.94 -8.25
C LYS A 200 -9.38 0.24 -8.18
N GLU A 201 -8.60 0.53 -7.16
CA GLU A 201 -7.35 -0.18 -6.88
C GLU A 201 -7.51 -1.06 -5.64
N VAL A 202 -7.20 -2.33 -5.80
CA VAL A 202 -7.30 -3.34 -4.73
C VAL A 202 -6.02 -4.15 -4.69
N GLU A 203 -5.55 -4.44 -3.49
CA GLU A 203 -4.32 -5.19 -3.25
C GLU A 203 -4.58 -6.39 -2.36
N TYR A 204 -3.82 -7.47 -2.59
CA TYR A 204 -3.79 -8.63 -1.72
C TYR A 204 -2.36 -8.96 -1.31
N GLU A 205 -2.16 -9.18 -0.02
CA GLU A 205 -0.93 -9.79 0.50
C GLU A 205 -1.11 -11.30 0.52
N ILE A 206 -0.22 -12.01 -0.16
CA ILE A 206 -0.28 -13.46 -0.34
C ILE A 206 1.01 -14.08 0.16
N VAL A 207 0.87 -15.22 0.82
CA VAL A 207 2.00 -16.02 1.28
C VAL A 207 1.94 -17.39 0.64
N ARG A 208 3.08 -17.87 0.10
CA ARG A 208 3.21 -19.19 -0.49
C ARG A 208 4.51 -19.86 -0.07
N ASP A 209 4.44 -21.14 0.29
CA ASP A 209 5.62 -21.98 0.56
C ASP A 209 6.10 -22.73 -0.70
N LYS A 210 7.23 -23.42 -0.57
CA LYS A 210 7.78 -24.24 -1.66
C LYS A 210 6.95 -25.51 -1.98
N PHE A 211 6.05 -25.90 -1.09
CA PHE A 211 5.18 -27.09 -1.23
C PHE A 211 3.83 -26.72 -1.88
N ASN A 212 3.69 -25.46 -2.30
CA ASN A 212 2.51 -24.95 -3.00
C ASN A 212 1.29 -24.66 -2.10
N ASN A 213 1.44 -24.67 -0.77
CA ASN A 213 0.44 -24.08 0.11
C ASN A 213 0.46 -22.58 -0.08
N CYS A 214 -0.73 -21.97 -0.24
CA CYS A 214 -0.84 -20.56 -0.61
C CYS A 214 -2.10 -19.98 0.04
N ILE A 215 -1.94 -18.89 0.77
CA ILE A 215 -3.02 -18.20 1.48
C ILE A 215 -3.02 -16.71 1.17
N THR A 216 -4.18 -16.09 1.34
CA THR A 216 -4.34 -14.64 1.31
C THR A 216 -4.40 -14.11 2.75
N VAL A 217 -3.44 -13.29 3.12
CA VAL A 217 -3.34 -12.77 4.49
C VAL A 217 -4.20 -11.53 4.69
N CYS A 218 -4.24 -10.65 3.70
CA CYS A 218 -4.97 -9.39 3.80
C CYS A 218 -5.43 -8.93 2.42
N SER A 219 -6.62 -8.37 2.35
CA SER A 219 -7.11 -7.59 1.22
C SER A 219 -7.17 -6.11 1.60
N MET A 220 -6.77 -5.24 0.70
CA MET A 220 -6.72 -3.79 0.91
C MET A 220 -7.31 -3.06 -0.28
N GLU A 221 -7.89 -1.89 -0.04
CA GLU A 221 -8.54 -1.09 -1.06
C GLU A 221 -8.14 0.39 -0.91
N ASN A 222 -7.80 1.02 -2.03
CA ASN A 222 -7.53 2.44 -2.07
C ASN A 222 -8.85 3.23 -2.10
N VAL A 223 -8.96 4.27 -1.27
CA VAL A 223 -10.07 5.21 -1.32
C VAL A 223 -9.96 6.09 -2.57
N ASP A 224 -8.73 6.42 -2.95
CA ASP A 224 -8.42 7.14 -4.16
C ASP A 224 -8.44 6.19 -5.37
N PRO A 225 -8.95 6.63 -6.53
CA PRO A 225 -8.95 5.81 -7.76
C PRO A 225 -7.54 5.64 -8.32
N MET A 226 -7.39 4.68 -9.25
CA MET A 226 -6.17 4.52 -10.05
C MET A 226 -5.70 5.83 -10.66
N GLY A 227 -4.37 6.03 -10.65
CA GLY A 227 -3.69 7.24 -11.12
C GLY A 227 -2.92 7.98 -10.02
N ILE A 228 -3.13 7.60 -8.77
CA ILE A 228 -2.37 8.06 -7.60
C ILE A 228 -1.55 6.90 -7.09
N HIS A 229 -0.27 7.13 -6.79
CA HIS A 229 0.58 6.08 -6.23
C HIS A 229 -0.01 5.55 -4.92
N THR A 230 -0.03 4.22 -4.74
CA THR A 230 -0.65 3.59 -3.56
C THR A 230 -0.02 4.07 -2.23
N GLY A 231 1.28 4.45 -2.24
CA GLY A 231 1.94 5.11 -1.10
C GLY A 231 1.32 6.44 -0.69
N ASP A 232 0.70 7.16 -1.63
CA ASP A 232 0.04 8.45 -1.44
C ASP A 232 -1.48 8.35 -1.30
N SER A 233 -2.04 7.14 -1.43
CA SER A 233 -3.48 6.89 -1.28
C SER A 233 -3.85 6.58 0.16
N ILE A 234 -5.08 6.96 0.54
CA ILE A 234 -5.73 6.45 1.75
C ILE A 234 -6.13 5.01 1.47
N VAL A 235 -5.70 4.06 2.32
CA VAL A 235 -5.96 2.63 2.12
C VAL A 235 -6.72 2.06 3.29
N VAL A 236 -7.70 1.22 3.02
CA VAL A 236 -8.48 0.49 4.03
C VAL A 236 -8.27 -1.01 3.93
N ALA A 237 -8.25 -1.67 5.06
CA ALA A 237 -8.21 -3.12 5.18
C ALA A 237 -9.30 -3.58 6.19
N PRO A 238 -10.06 -4.63 5.90
CA PRO A 238 -10.16 -5.34 4.62
C PRO A 238 -10.86 -4.48 3.55
N VAL A 239 -10.90 -4.95 2.31
CA VAL A 239 -11.68 -4.32 1.22
C VAL A 239 -13.13 -4.11 1.66
N GLN A 240 -13.72 -2.96 1.30
CA GLN A 240 -15.04 -2.53 1.76
C GLN A 240 -16.09 -2.51 0.65
N THR A 241 -15.67 -2.28 -0.60
CA THR A 241 -16.61 -2.06 -1.72
C THR A 241 -16.79 -3.25 -2.63
N LEU A 242 -16.09 -4.36 -2.35
CA LEU A 242 -16.24 -5.61 -3.11
C LEU A 242 -17.36 -6.46 -2.56
N SER A 243 -18.12 -7.08 -3.45
CA SER A 243 -19.01 -8.20 -3.11
C SER A 243 -18.18 -9.44 -2.70
N ALA A 244 -18.80 -10.37 -1.99
CA ALA A 244 -18.17 -11.64 -1.64
C ALA A 244 -17.69 -12.42 -2.88
N GLN A 245 -18.45 -12.33 -3.99
CA GLN A 245 -18.09 -12.99 -5.25
C GLN A 245 -16.85 -12.37 -5.90
N GLU A 246 -16.76 -11.04 -5.96
CA GLU A 246 -15.59 -10.34 -6.49
C GLU A 246 -14.35 -10.61 -5.63
N ASN A 247 -14.49 -10.53 -4.33
CA ASN A 247 -13.38 -10.83 -3.41
C ASN A 247 -12.87 -12.27 -3.59
N PHE A 248 -13.77 -13.25 -3.68
CA PHE A 248 -13.42 -14.65 -3.94
C PHE A 248 -12.73 -14.83 -5.29
N LYS A 249 -13.24 -14.15 -6.35
CA LYS A 249 -12.68 -14.17 -7.70
C LYS A 249 -11.22 -13.64 -7.69
N LEU A 250 -10.99 -12.46 -7.12
CA LEU A 250 -9.65 -11.85 -7.09
C LEU A 250 -8.67 -12.67 -6.23
N ARG A 251 -9.10 -13.16 -5.08
CA ARG A 251 -8.34 -14.10 -4.26
C ARG A 251 -7.91 -15.33 -5.06
N SER A 252 -8.82 -15.95 -5.79
CA SER A 252 -8.52 -17.15 -6.59
C SER A 252 -7.57 -16.85 -7.74
N ILE A 253 -7.69 -15.68 -8.38
CA ILE A 253 -6.79 -15.19 -9.42
C ILE A 253 -5.38 -15.00 -8.84
N GLY A 254 -5.26 -14.33 -7.69
CA GLY A 254 -3.98 -14.12 -7.03
C GLY A 254 -3.28 -15.43 -6.70
N ILE A 255 -3.97 -16.36 -6.04
CA ILE A 255 -3.42 -17.69 -5.72
C ILE A 255 -2.96 -18.43 -6.99
N LYS A 256 -3.74 -18.38 -8.06
CA LYS A 256 -3.39 -19.00 -9.34
C LYS A 256 -2.10 -18.43 -9.92
N LEU A 257 -2.00 -17.11 -9.98
CA LEU A 257 -0.82 -16.42 -10.54
C LEU A 257 0.43 -16.62 -9.69
N ILE A 258 0.32 -16.48 -8.37
CA ILE A 258 1.48 -16.63 -7.45
C ILE A 258 2.03 -18.06 -7.49
N ARG A 259 1.16 -19.06 -7.63
CA ARG A 259 1.58 -20.45 -7.86
C ARG A 259 2.30 -20.62 -9.19
N HIS A 260 1.81 -20.01 -10.26
CA HIS A 260 2.42 -20.08 -11.59
C HIS A 260 3.80 -19.39 -11.61
N LEU A 261 3.92 -18.23 -10.99
CA LEU A 261 5.20 -17.51 -10.86
C LEU A 261 6.22 -18.23 -9.97
N GLY A 262 5.81 -19.22 -9.16
CA GLY A 262 6.72 -19.97 -8.31
C GLY A 262 7.29 -19.16 -7.14
N ILE A 263 6.63 -18.07 -6.73
CA ILE A 263 7.07 -17.22 -5.60
C ILE A 263 7.09 -18.05 -4.31
N VAL A 264 8.13 -17.88 -3.48
CA VAL A 264 8.26 -18.50 -2.17
C VAL A 264 8.51 -17.43 -1.11
N GLY A 265 7.61 -17.34 -0.16
CA GLY A 265 7.57 -16.28 0.84
C GLY A 265 6.33 -15.43 0.70
N GLU A 266 6.47 -14.14 0.85
CA GLU A 266 5.41 -13.16 0.79
C GLU A 266 5.49 -12.34 -0.51
N CYS A 267 4.34 -11.95 -1.03
CA CYS A 267 4.22 -11.06 -2.16
C CYS A 267 2.91 -10.25 -2.12
N ASN A 268 2.95 -9.09 -2.76
CA ASN A 268 1.80 -8.22 -2.98
C ASN A 268 1.34 -8.36 -4.44
N ILE A 269 0.03 -8.48 -4.66
CA ILE A 269 -0.58 -8.40 -5.99
C ILE A 269 -1.58 -7.23 -6.03
N GLN A 270 -1.50 -6.42 -7.08
CA GLN A 270 -2.35 -5.25 -7.29
C GLN A 270 -3.28 -5.45 -8.48
N TYR A 271 -4.53 -5.05 -8.28
CA TYR A 271 -5.59 -5.12 -9.28
C TYR A 271 -6.20 -3.74 -9.52
N ALA A 272 -6.53 -3.46 -10.78
CA ALA A 272 -7.50 -2.44 -11.14
C ALA A 272 -8.83 -3.11 -11.48
N LEU A 273 -9.93 -2.60 -10.93
CA LEU A 273 -11.27 -3.06 -11.21
C LEU A 273 -12.08 -1.99 -11.90
N ASN A 274 -12.76 -2.37 -12.98
CA ASN A 274 -13.67 -1.47 -13.68
C ASN A 274 -14.86 -1.15 -12.75
N PRO A 275 -15.14 0.16 -12.47
CA PRO A 275 -16.25 0.53 -11.59
C PRO A 275 -17.64 0.31 -12.19
N HIS A 276 -17.75 0.00 -13.48
CA HIS A 276 -19.01 -0.10 -14.22
C HIS A 276 -19.33 -1.53 -14.72
N GLU A 277 -18.31 -2.38 -14.85
CA GLU A 277 -18.42 -3.73 -15.42
C GLU A 277 -17.65 -4.75 -14.58
N ASP A 278 -18.04 -6.02 -14.63
CA ASP A 278 -17.28 -7.11 -13.99
C ASP A 278 -15.99 -7.41 -14.77
N ASP A 279 -15.08 -6.45 -14.78
CA ASP A 279 -13.78 -6.55 -15.44
C ASP A 279 -12.64 -6.09 -14.54
N TYR A 280 -11.44 -6.64 -14.75
CA TYR A 280 -10.25 -6.35 -13.96
C TYR A 280 -9.00 -6.37 -14.82
N ARG A 281 -7.94 -5.74 -14.31
CA ARG A 281 -6.57 -5.90 -14.79
C ARG A 281 -5.65 -6.19 -13.61
N ILE A 282 -4.71 -7.11 -13.81
CA ILE A 282 -3.57 -7.26 -12.92
C ILE A 282 -2.58 -6.15 -13.28
N ILE A 283 -2.13 -5.41 -12.28
CA ILE A 283 -1.22 -4.28 -12.46
C ILE A 283 0.22 -4.71 -12.27
N GLU A 284 0.51 -5.35 -11.13
CA GLU A 284 1.84 -5.83 -10.79
C GLU A 284 1.79 -6.88 -9.70
N VAL A 285 2.86 -7.62 -9.59
CA VAL A 285 3.17 -8.50 -8.45
C VAL A 285 4.54 -8.12 -7.92
N ASN A 286 4.59 -7.75 -6.64
CA ASN A 286 5.83 -7.45 -5.95
C ASN A 286 6.28 -8.69 -5.18
N ALA A 287 7.28 -9.43 -5.68
CA ALA A 287 7.81 -10.66 -5.06
C ALA A 287 8.74 -10.35 -3.87
N ARG A 288 8.32 -9.45 -3.01
CA ARG A 288 9.09 -8.95 -1.85
C ARG A 288 8.20 -8.28 -0.84
N LEU A 289 8.66 -8.21 0.39
CA LEU A 289 8.02 -7.39 1.43
C LEU A 289 8.04 -5.90 1.05
N SER A 290 6.91 -5.26 1.26
CA SER A 290 6.64 -3.87 0.89
C SER A 290 6.09 -3.06 2.07
N ARG A 291 5.66 -1.82 1.82
CA ARG A 291 4.94 -1.01 2.82
C ARG A 291 3.58 -1.61 3.14
N SER A 292 2.88 -2.10 2.13
CA SER A 292 1.58 -2.75 2.31
C SER A 292 1.69 -4.00 3.16
N SER A 293 2.78 -4.77 3.06
CA SER A 293 3.04 -5.93 3.92
C SER A 293 3.14 -5.56 5.40
N ALA A 294 3.80 -4.42 5.71
CA ALA A 294 3.87 -3.92 7.08
C ALA A 294 2.49 -3.46 7.59
N LEU A 295 1.70 -2.81 6.73
CA LEU A 295 0.31 -2.44 7.03
C LEU A 295 -0.54 -3.69 7.27
N ALA A 296 -0.49 -4.66 6.36
CA ALA A 296 -1.23 -5.92 6.47
C ALA A 296 -0.88 -6.68 7.74
N SER A 297 0.41 -6.78 8.08
CA SER A 297 0.84 -7.42 9.33
C SER A 297 0.27 -6.75 10.56
N LYS A 298 0.26 -5.42 10.61
CA LYS A 298 -0.32 -4.66 11.73
C LYS A 298 -1.84 -4.75 11.75
N ALA A 299 -2.47 -4.77 10.57
CA ALA A 299 -3.90 -4.85 10.43
C ALA A 299 -4.45 -6.21 10.88
N THR A 300 -3.77 -7.30 10.50
CA THR A 300 -4.23 -8.66 10.72
C THR A 300 -3.63 -9.33 11.95
N GLY A 301 -2.55 -8.76 12.52
CA GLY A 301 -1.75 -9.47 13.52
C GLY A 301 -0.92 -10.63 12.95
N TYR A 302 -1.03 -10.93 11.65
CA TYR A 302 -0.25 -11.99 11.00
C TYR A 302 1.18 -11.53 10.75
N PRO A 303 2.21 -12.21 11.27
CA PRO A 303 3.60 -11.75 11.21
C PRO A 303 4.26 -12.08 9.87
N LEU A 304 3.85 -11.39 8.78
CA LEU A 304 4.24 -11.67 7.39
C LEU A 304 5.74 -11.87 7.20
N ALA A 305 6.55 -10.94 7.71
CA ALA A 305 8.01 -11.01 7.53
C ALA A 305 8.64 -12.19 8.29
N PHE A 306 8.12 -12.50 9.46
CA PHE A 306 8.56 -13.67 10.24
C PHE A 306 8.24 -14.95 9.49
N VAL A 307 7.00 -15.12 9.05
CA VAL A 307 6.56 -16.30 8.30
C VAL A 307 7.34 -16.42 6.99
N ALA A 308 7.45 -15.34 6.20
CA ALA A 308 8.22 -15.36 4.96
C ALA A 308 9.67 -15.81 5.16
N THR A 309 10.29 -15.45 6.29
CA THR A 309 11.65 -15.91 6.62
C THR A 309 11.68 -17.41 6.92
N LYS A 310 10.72 -17.93 7.68
CA LYS A 310 10.59 -19.37 7.94
C LYS A 310 10.42 -20.16 6.64
N LEU A 311 9.56 -19.66 5.74
CA LEU A 311 9.37 -20.28 4.42
C LEU A 311 10.65 -20.25 3.56
N ALA A 312 11.41 -19.16 3.63
CA ALA A 312 12.70 -19.04 2.95
C ALA A 312 13.74 -20.03 3.50
N LEU A 313 13.67 -20.37 4.78
CA LEU A 313 14.49 -21.44 5.39
C LEU A 313 14.00 -22.84 5.01
N GLY A 314 12.83 -22.96 4.37
CA GLY A 314 12.30 -24.19 3.83
C GLY A 314 11.22 -24.87 4.65
N TYR A 315 10.64 -24.20 5.65
CA TYR A 315 9.46 -24.67 6.37
C TYR A 315 8.23 -24.72 5.48
N ASP A 316 7.29 -25.58 5.82
CA ASP A 316 5.93 -25.64 5.30
C ASP A 316 5.04 -24.64 6.09
N LEU A 317 4.08 -24.01 5.42
CA LEU A 317 3.10 -23.12 6.08
C LEU A 317 2.34 -23.79 7.23
N ASN A 318 2.11 -25.10 7.14
CA ASN A 318 1.45 -25.86 8.19
C ASN A 318 2.36 -26.14 9.40
N GLU A 319 3.67 -26.15 9.20
CA GLU A 319 4.68 -26.38 10.25
C GLU A 319 5.01 -25.08 11.02
N VAL A 320 4.80 -23.93 10.41
CA VAL A 320 5.06 -22.64 11.05
C VAL A 320 3.91 -22.30 11.98
N GLU A 321 4.19 -22.25 13.28
CA GLU A 321 3.23 -21.82 14.29
C GLU A 321 2.94 -20.32 14.17
N ASN A 322 1.68 -19.92 14.33
CA ASN A 322 1.33 -18.52 14.45
C ASN A 322 1.78 -18.02 15.84
N ILE A 323 2.89 -17.31 15.89
CA ILE A 323 3.51 -16.82 17.15
C ILE A 323 2.64 -15.84 17.94
N ILE A 324 1.59 -15.29 17.33
CA ILE A 324 0.67 -14.33 17.97
C ILE A 324 -0.44 -15.10 18.66
N THR A 325 -1.14 -15.98 17.95
CA THR A 325 -2.25 -16.75 18.50
C THR A 325 -1.78 -17.93 19.33
N LYS A 326 -0.67 -18.57 18.93
CA LYS A 326 -0.12 -19.82 19.50
C LYS A 326 -1.09 -21.01 19.45
N GLU A 327 -2.16 -20.88 18.69
CA GLU A 327 -3.23 -21.86 18.56
C GLU A 327 -3.36 -22.38 17.13
N THR A 328 -2.96 -21.56 16.14
CA THR A 328 -3.09 -21.88 14.72
C THR A 328 -1.74 -21.94 14.02
N SER A 329 -1.69 -22.63 12.86
CA SER A 329 -0.53 -22.55 11.98
C SER A 329 -0.56 -21.29 11.12
N ALA A 330 0.57 -20.95 10.49
CA ALA A 330 0.66 -19.85 9.54
C ALA A 330 -0.18 -20.10 8.26
N CYS A 331 -0.73 -21.28 8.06
CA CYS A 331 -1.61 -21.61 6.94
C CYS A 331 -3.05 -21.13 7.14
N PHE A 332 -3.37 -20.46 8.23
CA PHE A 332 -4.69 -19.95 8.55
C PHE A 332 -4.86 -18.51 8.04
N GLU A 333 -5.87 -18.26 7.21
CA GLU A 333 -6.18 -16.91 6.69
C GLU A 333 -6.84 -16.06 7.77
N PRO A 334 -6.31 -14.86 8.08
CA PRO A 334 -6.94 -13.95 9.03
C PRO A 334 -8.33 -13.47 8.57
N ALA A 335 -9.25 -13.31 9.52
CA ALA A 335 -10.57 -12.73 9.29
C ALA A 335 -10.75 -11.49 10.16
N LEU A 336 -11.03 -10.33 9.56
CA LEU A 336 -11.14 -9.05 10.25
C LEU A 336 -12.60 -8.65 10.44
N ASP A 337 -13.02 -8.40 11.69
CA ASP A 337 -14.33 -7.85 12.06
C ASP A 337 -14.25 -6.34 12.41
N TYR A 338 -13.15 -5.69 12.04
CA TYR A 338 -12.83 -4.28 12.23
C TYR A 338 -12.21 -3.71 10.96
N ILE A 339 -12.09 -2.39 10.90
CA ILE A 339 -11.49 -1.67 9.79
C ILE A 339 -10.18 -1.05 10.25
N VAL A 340 -9.16 -1.19 9.42
CA VAL A 340 -7.88 -0.49 9.57
C VAL A 340 -7.73 0.49 8.41
N MET A 341 -7.32 1.71 8.70
CA MET A 341 -7.05 2.73 7.70
C MET A 341 -5.61 3.20 7.81
N LYS A 342 -4.89 3.13 6.70
CA LYS A 342 -3.63 3.84 6.48
C LYS A 342 -3.94 5.21 5.90
N PHE A 343 -3.38 6.26 6.49
CA PHE A 343 -3.50 7.61 5.97
C PHE A 343 -2.08 8.19 5.76
N PRO A 344 -1.71 8.61 4.53
CA PRO A 344 -0.39 9.15 4.25
C PRO A 344 -0.17 10.51 4.91
N ARG A 345 1.09 10.82 5.22
CA ARG A 345 1.50 12.15 5.64
C ARG A 345 2.39 12.77 4.57
N TRP A 346 2.08 13.99 4.22
CA TRP A 346 2.85 14.81 3.29
C TRP A 346 3.39 16.05 4.01
N ASP A 347 4.60 16.44 3.65
CA ASP A 347 5.26 17.68 4.12
C ASP A 347 5.52 18.65 2.94
N LEU A 348 4.67 18.60 1.91
CA LEU A 348 4.83 19.35 0.66
C LEU A 348 4.95 20.87 0.87
N GLN A 349 4.30 21.38 1.90
CA GLN A 349 4.32 22.81 2.24
C GLN A 349 5.71 23.32 2.70
N LYS A 350 6.61 22.41 3.09
CA LYS A 350 8.00 22.77 3.46
C LYS A 350 8.85 23.16 2.24
N PHE A 351 8.40 22.82 1.04
CA PHE A 351 9.13 23.03 -0.20
C PHE A 351 8.36 23.93 -1.16
N ARG A 352 8.84 25.16 -1.36
CA ARG A 352 8.13 26.20 -2.13
C ARG A 352 7.93 25.90 -3.63
N GLN A 353 8.71 24.99 -4.21
CA GLN A 353 8.69 24.68 -5.65
C GLN A 353 8.16 23.29 -5.99
N VAL A 354 7.67 22.54 -5.00
CA VAL A 354 7.11 21.20 -5.22
C VAL A 354 5.63 21.30 -5.51
N SER A 355 5.18 20.65 -6.58
CA SER A 355 3.76 20.51 -6.89
C SER A 355 3.05 19.73 -5.79
N THR A 356 1.93 20.26 -5.29
CA THR A 356 1.06 19.59 -4.31
C THR A 356 0.14 18.55 -4.96
N GLN A 357 0.10 18.49 -6.29
CA GLN A 357 -0.70 17.49 -7.01
C GLN A 357 -0.07 16.10 -6.82
N LEU A 358 -0.90 15.15 -6.40
CA LEU A 358 -0.55 13.73 -6.29
C LEU A 358 -0.73 13.05 -7.65
N GLY A 359 0.07 12.02 -7.90
CA GLY A 359 0.07 11.28 -9.15
C GLY A 359 0.77 9.93 -8.99
N SER A 360 1.36 9.43 -10.07
CA SER A 360 2.07 8.15 -10.06
C SER A 360 3.40 8.15 -9.29
N GLU A 361 3.93 9.34 -8.96
CA GLU A 361 5.13 9.50 -8.14
C GLU A 361 4.76 9.58 -6.66
N MET A 362 5.48 8.84 -5.82
CA MET A 362 5.26 8.88 -4.38
C MET A 362 5.87 10.12 -3.76
N LYS A 363 5.05 10.91 -3.06
CA LYS A 363 5.43 12.16 -2.38
C LYS A 363 5.25 12.12 -0.86
N SER A 364 4.60 11.10 -0.32
CA SER A 364 4.40 10.94 1.12
C SER A 364 5.73 10.66 1.83
N VAL A 365 5.88 11.25 3.02
CA VAL A 365 7.07 11.10 3.88
C VAL A 365 6.86 10.15 5.04
N GLY A 366 5.61 9.73 5.27
CA GLY A 366 5.22 8.82 6.33
C GLY A 366 3.73 8.51 6.26
N GLU A 367 3.25 7.79 7.25
CA GLU A 367 1.85 7.37 7.35
C GLU A 367 1.44 7.13 8.79
N VAL A 368 0.15 7.19 9.05
CA VAL A 368 -0.49 6.75 10.30
C VAL A 368 -1.41 5.58 10.00
N MET A 369 -1.64 4.75 11.02
CA MET A 369 -2.60 3.66 10.96
C MET A 369 -3.62 3.79 12.08
N SER A 370 -4.90 3.82 11.75
CA SER A 370 -6.01 3.83 12.70
C SER A 370 -6.83 2.55 12.61
N ILE A 371 -7.41 2.14 13.75
CA ILE A 371 -8.26 0.95 13.87
C ILE A 371 -9.59 1.36 14.49
N GLY A 372 -10.70 0.81 14.00
CA GLY A 372 -12.04 1.03 14.52
C GLY A 372 -13.07 0.07 13.94
N ARG A 373 -14.30 0.21 14.35
CA ARG A 373 -15.40 -0.66 13.92
C ARG A 373 -16.06 -0.18 12.63
N THR A 374 -15.92 1.10 12.29
CA THR A 374 -16.55 1.71 11.13
C THR A 374 -15.55 2.57 10.36
N PHE A 375 -15.82 2.78 9.08
CA PHE A 375 -15.01 3.66 8.24
C PHE A 375 -14.98 5.09 8.78
N GLU A 376 -16.13 5.58 9.25
CA GLU A 376 -16.26 6.91 9.82
C GLU A 376 -15.33 7.09 11.02
N GLU A 377 -15.29 6.11 11.91
CA GLU A 377 -14.44 6.12 13.11
C GLU A 377 -12.96 6.17 12.73
N VAL A 378 -12.51 5.27 11.82
CA VAL A 378 -11.10 5.19 11.46
C VAL A 378 -10.63 6.40 10.68
N LEU A 379 -11.46 6.99 9.82
CA LEU A 379 -11.15 8.21 9.07
C LEU A 379 -10.89 9.39 10.03
N GLN A 380 -11.78 9.60 10.98
CA GLN A 380 -11.64 10.68 11.97
C GLN A 380 -10.41 10.47 12.87
N LYS A 381 -10.16 9.24 13.30
CA LYS A 381 -8.97 8.89 14.09
C LYS A 381 -7.68 9.13 13.30
N ALA A 382 -7.59 8.65 12.05
CA ALA A 382 -6.42 8.79 11.21
C ALA A 382 -6.05 10.26 11.00
N ILE A 383 -7.03 11.12 10.68
CA ILE A 383 -6.79 12.56 10.48
C ILE A 383 -6.22 13.20 11.75
N ARG A 384 -6.73 12.87 12.93
CA ARG A 384 -6.17 13.39 14.18
C ARG A 384 -4.75 12.90 14.46
N MET A 385 -4.47 11.64 14.12
CA MET A 385 -3.13 11.05 14.31
C MET A 385 -2.05 11.68 13.42
N LEU A 386 -2.44 12.28 12.28
CA LEU A 386 -1.49 12.99 11.40
C LEU A 386 -0.85 14.22 12.06
N ASP A 387 -1.51 14.78 13.09
CA ASP A 387 -1.05 16.00 13.80
C ASP A 387 -0.72 17.16 12.85
N ILE A 388 -1.66 17.44 11.94
CA ILE A 388 -1.58 18.52 10.94
C ILE A 388 -2.49 19.70 11.28
N GLY A 389 -2.91 19.82 12.55
CA GLY A 389 -3.80 20.86 13.04
C GLY A 389 -5.28 20.61 12.80
N MET A 390 -5.66 19.53 12.11
CA MET A 390 -7.06 19.19 11.85
C MET A 390 -7.69 18.42 13.01
N LYS A 391 -8.94 18.79 13.36
CA LYS A 391 -9.69 18.17 14.46
C LYS A 391 -10.27 16.80 14.09
N GLY A 392 -10.42 16.51 12.80
CA GLY A 392 -10.97 15.30 12.20
C GLY A 392 -11.38 15.58 10.76
N PHE A 393 -12.24 14.75 10.20
CA PHE A 393 -12.80 14.95 8.86
C PHE A 393 -13.63 16.24 8.77
N THR A 394 -14.28 16.61 9.86
CA THR A 394 -15.15 17.81 9.97
C THR A 394 -14.79 18.66 11.21
N CYS A 395 -15.48 19.79 11.40
CA CYS A 395 -15.23 20.76 12.48
C CYS A 395 -13.87 21.48 12.36
N ASN A 396 -13.34 21.56 11.16
CA ASN A 396 -12.15 22.35 10.84
C ASN A 396 -12.57 23.75 10.37
N ASP A 397 -11.62 24.68 10.39
CA ASP A 397 -11.84 26.00 9.81
C ASP A 397 -12.08 25.87 8.29
N PRO A 398 -12.99 26.64 7.70
CA PRO A 398 -13.25 26.59 6.27
C PRO A 398 -11.98 26.87 5.45
N ILE A 399 -11.80 26.10 4.39
CA ILE A 399 -10.71 26.36 3.45
C ILE A 399 -11.28 27.27 2.37
N GLU A 400 -10.86 28.54 2.38
CA GLU A 400 -11.29 29.49 1.36
C GLU A 400 -10.86 29.03 -0.03
N THR A 401 -11.83 28.83 -0.92
CA THR A 401 -11.58 28.50 -2.32
C THR A 401 -12.76 28.95 -3.19
N LEU A 402 -12.44 29.54 -4.32
CA LEU A 402 -13.44 29.94 -5.34
C LEU A 402 -13.75 28.80 -6.32
N THR A 403 -12.95 27.71 -6.30
CA THR A 403 -13.00 26.63 -7.29
C THR A 403 -13.06 25.27 -6.59
N LEU A 404 -14.10 25.04 -5.79
CA LEU A 404 -14.26 23.78 -5.03
C LEU A 404 -14.32 22.56 -5.95
N ASP A 405 -15.00 22.67 -7.10
CA ASP A 405 -15.09 21.61 -8.09
C ASP A 405 -13.68 21.20 -8.61
N GLU A 406 -12.84 22.18 -8.91
CA GLU A 406 -11.46 21.96 -9.34
C GLU A 406 -10.60 21.30 -8.24
N LYS A 407 -10.79 21.76 -6.99
CA LYS A 407 -10.05 21.21 -5.83
C LYS A 407 -10.43 19.76 -5.52
N ILE A 408 -11.67 19.37 -5.78
CA ILE A 408 -12.12 17.98 -5.65
C ILE A 408 -11.58 17.11 -6.80
N SER A 409 -11.57 17.65 -8.03
CA SER A 409 -11.09 16.93 -9.22
C SER A 409 -9.58 16.71 -9.19
N THR A 410 -8.83 17.64 -8.61
CA THR A 410 -7.35 17.57 -8.54
C THR A 410 -6.91 16.84 -7.27
N PRO A 411 -6.25 15.68 -7.37
CA PRO A 411 -5.74 14.97 -6.21
C PRO A 411 -4.61 15.76 -5.55
N THR A 412 -4.80 16.10 -4.27
CA THR A 412 -3.82 16.80 -3.43
C THR A 412 -3.87 16.26 -2.00
N ASP A 413 -2.89 16.60 -1.19
CA ASP A 413 -2.86 16.31 0.26
C ASP A 413 -4.08 16.88 1.02
N LYS A 414 -4.79 17.84 0.44
CA LYS A 414 -5.96 18.50 1.04
C LYS A 414 -7.29 18.05 0.45
N ARG A 415 -7.30 17.23 -0.61
CA ARG A 415 -8.54 16.86 -1.32
C ARG A 415 -9.62 16.32 -0.38
N ILE A 416 -9.27 15.52 0.60
CA ILE A 416 -10.22 14.94 1.56
C ILE A 416 -11.00 16.01 2.35
N PHE A 417 -10.36 17.15 2.64
CA PHE A 417 -11.00 18.26 3.36
C PHE A 417 -11.90 19.10 2.42
N TYR A 418 -11.55 19.20 1.13
CA TYR A 418 -12.45 19.80 0.13
C TYR A 418 -13.69 18.93 -0.10
N VAL A 419 -13.56 17.60 -0.05
CA VAL A 419 -14.70 16.67 -0.06
C VAL A 419 -15.58 16.88 1.17
N SER A 420 -14.99 17.05 2.36
CA SER A 420 -15.73 17.37 3.57
C SER A 420 -16.53 18.67 3.45
N GLN A 421 -15.90 19.71 2.92
CA GLN A 421 -16.55 21.02 2.71
C GLN A 421 -17.67 20.93 1.69
N ALA A 422 -17.47 20.24 0.57
CA ALA A 422 -18.50 20.04 -0.45
C ALA A 422 -19.74 19.31 0.09
N LEU A 423 -19.53 18.28 0.90
CA LEU A 423 -20.62 17.56 1.57
C LEU A 423 -21.39 18.48 2.54
N ASP A 424 -20.69 19.37 3.24
CA ASP A 424 -21.27 20.32 4.18
C ASP A 424 -22.03 21.44 3.46
N GLU A 425 -21.57 21.86 2.29
CA GLU A 425 -22.24 22.81 1.38
C GLU A 425 -23.40 22.18 0.59
N GLY A 426 -23.66 20.88 0.76
CA GLY A 426 -24.81 20.18 0.15
C GLY A 426 -24.58 19.61 -1.24
N TYR A 427 -23.33 19.44 -1.68
CA TYR A 427 -23.06 18.74 -2.94
C TYR A 427 -23.60 17.30 -2.89
N SER A 428 -24.16 16.85 -4.01
CA SER A 428 -24.60 15.46 -4.12
C SER A 428 -23.43 14.49 -4.18
N ILE A 429 -23.64 13.28 -3.69
CA ILE A 429 -22.66 12.19 -3.77
C ILE A 429 -22.26 11.94 -5.23
N ASP A 430 -23.23 12.00 -6.16
CA ASP A 430 -22.98 11.79 -7.58
C ASP A 430 -22.05 12.84 -8.15
N LYS A 431 -22.25 14.12 -7.82
CA LYS A 431 -21.36 15.20 -8.25
C LYS A 431 -19.94 15.03 -7.71
N ILE A 432 -19.78 14.71 -6.42
CA ILE A 432 -18.47 14.52 -5.83
C ILE A 432 -17.78 13.30 -6.44
N HIS A 433 -18.51 12.20 -6.65
CA HIS A 433 -17.99 11.00 -7.34
C HIS A 433 -17.54 11.32 -8.77
N GLU A 434 -18.33 12.08 -9.51
CA GLU A 434 -18.04 12.48 -10.88
C GLU A 434 -16.74 13.30 -10.98
N LEU A 435 -16.52 14.20 -10.03
CA LEU A 435 -15.32 15.02 -9.93
C LEU A 435 -14.08 14.24 -9.45
N SER A 436 -14.22 13.47 -8.38
CA SER A 436 -13.10 12.84 -7.68
C SER A 436 -12.80 11.41 -8.11
N LYS A 437 -13.77 10.71 -8.70
CA LYS A 437 -13.80 9.27 -8.95
C LYS A 437 -13.70 8.40 -7.69
N ILE A 438 -13.78 8.98 -6.49
CA ILE A 438 -13.85 8.23 -5.23
C ILE A 438 -15.15 7.42 -5.23
N ASP A 439 -15.07 6.14 -4.83
CA ASP A 439 -16.25 5.28 -4.80
C ASP A 439 -17.36 5.85 -3.92
N LYS A 440 -18.61 5.76 -4.41
CA LYS A 440 -19.78 6.30 -3.71
C LYS A 440 -19.98 5.75 -2.31
N TRP A 441 -19.57 4.50 -2.07
CA TRP A 441 -19.65 3.91 -0.74
C TRP A 441 -18.85 4.73 0.29
N PHE A 442 -17.60 5.09 -0.03
CA PHE A 442 -16.78 5.94 0.84
C PHE A 442 -17.42 7.33 1.04
N LEU A 443 -17.93 7.90 -0.03
CA LEU A 443 -18.59 9.21 0.04
C LEU A 443 -19.86 9.19 0.90
N TYR A 444 -20.65 8.11 0.86
CA TYR A 444 -21.81 7.94 1.76
C TYR A 444 -21.35 7.83 3.22
N LYS A 445 -20.28 7.11 3.50
CA LYS A 445 -19.70 7.02 4.84
C LYS A 445 -19.20 8.38 5.35
N MET A 446 -18.56 9.16 4.49
CA MET A 446 -18.17 10.55 4.80
C MET A 446 -19.38 11.44 5.05
N LYS A 447 -20.44 11.28 4.27
CA LYS A 447 -21.70 12.01 4.47
C LYS A 447 -22.34 11.72 5.81
N ASN A 448 -22.25 10.49 6.33
CA ASN A 448 -22.75 10.15 7.67
C ASN A 448 -22.09 11.01 8.75
N ILE A 449 -20.80 11.30 8.64
CA ILE A 449 -20.07 12.17 9.57
C ILE A 449 -20.64 13.60 9.50
N ILE A 450 -20.84 14.13 8.29
CA ILE A 450 -21.39 15.49 8.10
C ILE A 450 -22.84 15.57 8.63
N SER A 451 -23.66 14.55 8.32
CA SER A 451 -25.05 14.51 8.81
C SER A 451 -25.11 14.52 10.33
N LEU A 452 -24.24 13.73 11.00
CA LEU A 452 -24.19 13.69 12.45
C LEU A 452 -23.63 15.00 13.05
N LYS A 453 -22.61 15.62 12.41
CA LYS A 453 -22.13 16.96 12.78
C LYS A 453 -23.29 17.95 12.80
N ASN A 454 -24.13 17.97 11.75
CA ASN A 454 -25.26 18.87 11.67
C ASN A 454 -26.31 18.56 12.74
N GLU A 455 -26.62 17.28 12.99
CA GLU A 455 -27.52 16.86 14.08
C GLU A 455 -27.06 17.36 15.44
N ILE A 456 -25.75 17.25 15.74
CA ILE A 456 -25.15 17.72 17.01
C ILE A 456 -25.19 19.26 17.09
N SER A 457 -24.94 19.98 15.99
CA SER A 457 -24.90 21.46 15.99
C SER A 457 -26.25 22.13 16.35
N PHE A 458 -27.35 21.39 16.23
CA PHE A 458 -28.68 21.85 16.71
C PHE A 458 -28.94 21.57 18.19
N GLN A 459 -28.00 20.96 18.90
CA GLN A 459 -28.14 20.64 20.32
C GLN A 459 -27.46 21.68 21.20
N SER A 460 -27.86 21.67 22.47
CA SER A 460 -27.13 22.33 23.56
C SER A 460 -26.66 21.29 24.57
N ALA A 461 -25.93 21.74 25.58
CA ALA A 461 -25.49 20.88 26.68
C ALA A 461 -26.65 20.21 27.41
N GLU A 462 -27.81 20.86 27.47
CA GLU A 462 -29.02 20.41 28.14
C GLU A 462 -29.85 19.46 27.26
N THR A 463 -29.81 19.62 25.94
CA THR A 463 -30.65 18.85 25.00
C THR A 463 -29.95 17.63 24.39
N ILE A 464 -28.62 17.59 24.41
CA ILE A 464 -27.88 16.44 23.84
C ILE A 464 -28.18 15.14 24.61
N THR A 465 -28.77 14.18 23.91
CA THR A 465 -29.15 12.90 24.50
C THR A 465 -27.94 11.96 24.67
N SER A 466 -28.09 10.95 25.54
CA SER A 466 -27.06 9.90 25.71
C SER A 466 -26.84 9.14 24.42
N ASP A 467 -27.89 8.83 23.67
CA ASP A 467 -27.82 8.07 22.42
C ASP A 467 -27.09 8.85 21.34
N LEU A 468 -27.37 10.15 21.19
CA LEU A 468 -26.68 11.00 20.23
C LEU A 468 -25.19 11.14 20.57
N LEU A 469 -24.88 11.33 21.85
CA LEU A 469 -23.50 11.42 22.31
C LEU A 469 -22.74 10.10 22.12
N LEU A 470 -23.38 8.95 22.39
CA LEU A 470 -22.82 7.63 22.12
C LEU A 470 -22.57 7.42 20.61
N LYS A 471 -23.56 7.72 19.77
CA LYS A 471 -23.44 7.66 18.31
C LYS A 471 -22.29 8.53 17.79
N ALA A 472 -22.13 9.75 18.34
CA ALA A 472 -21.02 10.63 18.00
C ALA A 472 -19.67 9.99 18.32
N LYS A 473 -19.54 9.36 19.50
CA LYS A 473 -18.31 8.64 19.87
C LYS A 473 -18.04 7.42 18.98
N GLN A 474 -19.09 6.67 18.61
CA GLN A 474 -18.98 5.52 17.70
C GLN A 474 -18.56 5.92 16.27
N LEU A 475 -18.97 7.11 15.79
CA LEU A 475 -18.50 7.65 14.52
C LEU A 475 -17.20 8.46 14.63
N GLY A 476 -16.49 8.35 15.75
CA GLY A 476 -15.13 8.84 15.91
C GLY A 476 -15.00 10.32 16.27
N PHE A 477 -16.08 11.03 16.62
CA PHE A 477 -15.97 12.41 17.09
C PHE A 477 -15.17 12.50 18.40
N SER A 478 -14.22 13.42 18.47
CA SER A 478 -13.51 13.76 19.69
C SER A 478 -14.40 14.58 20.63
N ASP A 479 -14.09 14.60 21.93
CA ASP A 479 -14.79 15.45 22.88
C ASP A 479 -14.65 16.93 22.51
N ARG A 480 -13.49 17.32 21.94
CA ARG A 480 -13.26 18.67 21.42
C ARG A 480 -14.20 19.01 20.25
N GLN A 481 -14.35 18.12 19.24
CA GLN A 481 -15.27 18.36 18.13
C GLN A 481 -16.73 18.54 18.60
N ILE A 482 -17.16 17.66 19.52
CA ILE A 482 -18.52 17.78 20.08
C ILE A 482 -18.68 19.10 20.87
N GLY A 483 -17.65 19.44 21.67
CA GLY A 483 -17.63 20.70 22.41
C GLY A 483 -17.72 21.92 21.49
N ASP A 484 -16.92 21.99 20.45
CA ASP A 484 -16.96 23.08 19.47
C ASP A 484 -18.37 23.24 18.86
N LEU A 485 -19.09 22.15 18.58
CA LEU A 485 -20.42 22.18 17.98
C LEU A 485 -21.52 22.70 18.93
N ILE A 486 -21.38 22.48 20.24
CA ILE A 486 -22.37 22.92 21.25
C ILE A 486 -21.83 24.04 22.16
N TYR A 487 -20.74 24.70 21.75
CA TYR A 487 -20.13 25.83 22.46
C TYR A 487 -19.67 25.50 23.90
N LYS A 488 -19.07 24.33 24.08
CA LYS A 488 -18.47 23.85 25.33
C LYS A 488 -17.02 23.41 25.08
N ASP A 489 -16.22 23.36 26.14
CA ASP A 489 -14.87 22.80 26.06
C ASP A 489 -14.86 21.25 26.11
N GLU A 490 -13.72 20.66 25.78
CA GLU A 490 -13.56 19.20 25.74
C GLU A 490 -13.71 18.54 27.11
N PHE A 491 -13.34 19.23 28.20
CA PHE A 491 -13.44 18.70 29.55
C PHE A 491 -14.89 18.63 30.00
N PHE A 492 -15.72 19.62 29.62
CA PHE A 492 -17.16 19.57 29.82
C PHE A 492 -17.78 18.33 29.15
N ILE A 493 -17.46 18.08 27.88
CA ILE A 493 -17.97 16.91 27.16
C ILE A 493 -17.48 15.60 27.79
N ARG A 494 -16.22 15.54 28.23
CA ARG A 494 -15.66 14.39 28.93
C ARG A 494 -16.42 14.09 30.23
N ASN A 495 -16.76 15.10 31.00
CA ASN A 495 -17.53 14.93 32.23
C ASN A 495 -18.96 14.51 31.93
N LEU A 496 -19.63 15.16 30.95
CA LEU A 496 -20.95 14.79 30.49
C LEU A 496 -21.05 13.32 30.04
N ARG A 497 -20.03 12.83 29.32
CA ARG A 497 -19.96 11.41 28.93
C ARG A 497 -19.89 10.49 30.17
N LYS A 498 -19.06 10.84 31.17
CA LYS A 498 -18.92 10.07 32.38
C LYS A 498 -20.24 10.03 33.15
N GLU A 499 -20.94 11.15 33.29
CA GLU A 499 -22.25 11.25 33.91
C GLU A 499 -23.31 10.38 33.22
N LYS A 500 -23.20 10.30 31.84
CA LYS A 500 -24.08 9.45 31.03
C LYS A 500 -23.58 8.00 30.87
N ASN A 501 -22.57 7.58 31.63
CA ASN A 501 -21.95 6.24 31.59
C ASN A 501 -21.40 5.85 30.20
N ILE A 502 -20.91 6.83 29.41
CA ILE A 502 -20.28 6.59 28.09
C ILE A 502 -18.77 6.57 28.27
N PHE A 503 -18.19 5.37 28.27
CA PHE A 503 -16.75 5.15 28.45
C PHE A 503 -16.13 4.49 27.23
N PRO A 504 -14.84 4.75 26.93
CA PRO A 504 -14.11 4.00 25.93
C PRO A 504 -13.88 2.56 26.41
N PHE A 505 -13.90 1.63 25.47
CA PHE A 505 -13.49 0.25 25.70
C PHE A 505 -12.19 -0.02 24.99
N VAL A 506 -11.24 -0.64 25.68
CA VAL A 506 -10.05 -1.22 25.10
C VAL A 506 -10.32 -2.70 24.88
N LYS A 507 -10.20 -3.16 23.64
CA LYS A 507 -10.34 -4.57 23.30
C LYS A 507 -9.01 -5.05 22.70
N GLN A 508 -8.64 -6.27 23.04
CA GLN A 508 -7.60 -6.98 22.31
C GLN A 508 -8.17 -7.36 20.93
N ILE A 509 -7.37 -7.15 19.89
CA ILE A 509 -7.68 -7.61 18.55
C ILE A 509 -7.39 -9.10 18.52
N ASP A 510 -8.42 -9.88 18.22
CA ASP A 510 -8.33 -11.31 17.99
C ASP A 510 -8.28 -11.54 16.48
N THR A 511 -7.17 -12.08 16.02
CA THR A 511 -6.89 -12.29 14.59
C THR A 511 -6.70 -13.76 14.27
#